data_a249b92329067eace703c5fa67bbf056
#
_entry.id   a249b92329067eace703c5fa67bbf056
#
_cell.length_a   1.000
_cell.length_b   1.000
_cell.length_c   1.000
_cell.angle_alpha   90.00
_cell.angle_beta   90.00
_cell.angle_gamma   90.00
#
_symmetry.space_group_name_H-M   'P 1'
#
loop_
_entity.id
_entity.type
_entity.pdbx_description
1 polymer ?
#
loop_
_entity_poly.entity_id
_entity_poly.type
_entity_poly.pdbx_seq_one_letter_code
_entity_poly.pdbx_strand_id
1 'polypeptide(L)'
;YDGILAESTGAVKKDIRLLEALIPLILALSALVGFAASFLFIRARQMEFAVMLLLGSGRAQVFLTAFIEQLALELFGALLGMLAYLALRGLGPFPAPGAPGIYLACHTAGMAAATLWLTRANVMLLLKAKE
;
A
#
# COMPACT_ATOMS: atom_id res chain seq x y z
N TYR A 1 -38.71 -6.76 28.45
CA TYR A 1 -38.00 -7.36 27.32
C TYR A 1 -37.55 -6.31 26.31
N ASP A 2 -38.34 -5.25 26.05
CA ASP A 2 -37.98 -4.21 25.07
C ASP A 2 -36.80 -3.31 25.50
N GLY A 3 -36.58 -3.11 26.79
CA GLY A 3 -35.47 -2.33 27.31
C GLY A 3 -34.10 -2.98 27.10
N ILE A 4 -34.01 -4.30 27.26
CA ILE A 4 -32.75 -5.06 27.09
C ILE A 4 -32.39 -5.13 25.61
N LEU A 5 -33.37 -5.23 24.72
CA LEU A 5 -33.12 -5.22 23.27
C LEU A 5 -32.71 -3.84 22.76
N ALA A 6 -33.25 -2.77 23.33
CA ALA A 6 -32.85 -1.39 22.98
C ALA A 6 -31.43 -1.04 23.45
N GLU A 7 -31.04 -1.53 24.63
CA GLU A 7 -29.71 -1.32 25.18
C GLU A 7 -28.64 -2.10 24.39
N SER A 8 -28.91 -3.36 24.07
CA SER A 8 -28.00 -4.17 23.23
C SER A 8 -27.86 -3.66 21.80
N THR A 9 -28.95 -3.16 21.19
CA THR A 9 -28.90 -2.51 19.86
C THR A 9 -28.16 -1.17 19.90
N GLY A 10 -28.22 -0.43 20.99
CA GLY A 10 -27.48 0.80 21.19
C GLY A 10 -25.96 0.59 21.27
N ALA A 11 -25.54 -0.42 22.02
CA ALA A 11 -24.13 -0.80 22.14
C ALA A 11 -23.55 -1.26 20.79
N VAL A 12 -24.26 -2.15 20.08
CA VAL A 12 -23.84 -2.63 18.75
C VAL A 12 -23.75 -1.49 17.71
N LYS A 13 -24.69 -0.55 17.73
CA LYS A 13 -24.62 0.63 16.86
C LYS A 13 -23.43 1.54 17.16
N LYS A 14 -23.05 1.68 18.42
CA LYS A 14 -21.88 2.44 18.83
C LYS A 14 -20.58 1.78 18.37
N ASP A 15 -20.49 0.47 18.50
CA ASP A 15 -19.33 -0.32 18.04
C ASP A 15 -19.19 -0.27 16.52
N ILE A 16 -20.29 -0.34 15.78
CA ILE A 16 -20.29 -0.19 14.30
C ILE A 16 -19.79 1.20 13.90
N ARG A 17 -20.23 2.28 14.57
CA ARG A 17 -19.74 3.63 14.29
C ARG A 17 -18.25 3.81 14.58
N LEU A 18 -17.74 3.19 15.63
CA LEU A 18 -16.31 3.19 15.94
C LEU A 18 -15.52 2.45 14.86
N LEU A 19 -16.02 1.31 14.38
CA LEU A 19 -15.41 0.57 13.28
C LEU A 19 -15.43 1.38 11.98
N GLU A 20 -16.55 2.02 11.64
CA GLU A 20 -16.66 2.90 10.48
C GLU A 20 -15.67 4.09 10.54
N ALA A 21 -15.46 4.67 11.72
CA ALA A 21 -14.48 5.74 11.91
C ALA A 21 -13.02 5.26 11.81
N LEU A 22 -12.76 3.99 12.12
CA LEU A 22 -11.42 3.38 12.01
C LEU A 22 -11.03 3.03 10.57
N ILE A 23 -11.99 2.76 9.68
CA ILE A 23 -11.74 2.40 8.28
C ILE A 23 -10.84 3.42 7.57
N PRO A 24 -11.14 4.74 7.55
CA PRO A 24 -10.30 5.71 6.87
C PRO A 24 -8.91 5.83 7.50
N LEU A 25 -8.78 5.61 8.81
CA LEU A 25 -7.50 5.60 9.49
C LEU A 25 -6.64 4.40 9.04
N ILE A 26 -7.24 3.22 8.93
CA ILE A 26 -6.55 2.00 8.45
C ILE A 26 -6.13 2.17 6.99
N LEU A 27 -6.97 2.77 6.15
CA LEU A 27 -6.63 3.05 4.75
C LEU A 27 -5.49 4.06 4.61
N ALA A 28 -5.49 5.12 5.42
CA ALA A 28 -4.41 6.10 5.47
C ALA A 28 -3.09 5.48 5.94
N LEU A 29 -3.14 4.65 6.99
CA LEU A 29 -1.99 3.87 7.45
C LEU A 29 -1.46 2.92 6.38
N SER A 30 -2.34 2.25 5.64
CA SER A 30 -1.96 1.37 4.53
C SER A 30 -1.21 2.14 3.43
N ALA A 31 -1.72 3.30 3.02
CA ALA A 31 -1.05 4.16 2.04
C ALA A 31 0.32 4.63 2.54
N LEU A 32 0.42 4.98 3.83
CA LEU A 32 1.67 5.42 4.46
C LEU A 32 2.71 4.29 4.53
N VAL A 33 2.28 3.07 4.85
CA VAL A 33 3.14 1.88 4.83
C VAL A 33 3.63 1.58 3.42
N GLY A 34 2.74 1.64 2.40
CA GLY A 34 3.10 1.50 0.99
C GLY A 34 4.12 2.54 0.54
N PHE A 35 3.92 3.80 0.95
CA PHE A 35 4.88 4.87 0.69
C PHE A 35 6.24 4.60 1.36
N ALA A 36 6.27 4.27 2.64
CA ALA A 36 7.50 4.02 3.40
C ALA A 36 8.27 2.80 2.86
N ALA A 37 7.58 1.71 2.56
CA ALA A 37 8.18 0.50 1.98
C ALA A 37 8.83 0.81 0.62
N SER A 38 8.13 1.53 -0.26
CA SER A 38 8.65 1.94 -1.57
C SER A 38 9.84 2.89 -1.44
N PHE A 39 9.77 3.83 -0.50
CA PHE A 39 10.87 4.75 -0.23
C PHE A 39 12.14 3.99 0.16
N LEU A 40 12.04 3.05 1.09
CA LEU A 40 13.18 2.24 1.53
C LEU A 40 13.72 1.33 0.42
N PHE A 41 12.82 0.71 -0.36
CA PHE A 41 13.19 -0.16 -1.48
C PHE A 41 13.98 0.59 -2.55
N ILE A 42 13.48 1.76 -2.98
CA ILE A 42 14.16 2.57 -4.01
C ILE A 42 15.47 3.11 -3.47
N ARG A 43 15.50 3.54 -2.19
CA ARG A 43 16.72 4.04 -1.57
C ARG A 43 17.81 2.97 -1.46
N ALA A 44 17.43 1.72 -1.18
CA ALA A 44 18.36 0.60 -1.13
C ALA A 44 18.97 0.29 -2.51
N ARG A 45 18.22 0.52 -3.60
CA ARG A 45 18.62 0.20 -5.00
C ARG A 45 18.99 1.44 -5.83
N GLN A 46 19.17 2.59 -5.20
CA GLN A 46 19.43 3.84 -5.95
C GLN A 46 20.69 3.79 -6.83
N MET A 47 21.70 2.99 -6.48
CA MET A 47 22.91 2.81 -7.29
C MET A 47 22.60 2.05 -8.59
N GLU A 48 21.74 1.04 -8.56
CA GLU A 48 21.31 0.31 -9.76
C GLU A 48 20.53 1.23 -10.70
N PHE A 49 19.65 2.06 -10.15
CA PHE A 49 18.89 3.03 -10.95
C PHE A 49 19.78 4.12 -11.54
N ALA A 50 20.82 4.55 -10.80
CA ALA A 50 21.81 5.50 -11.32
C ALA A 50 22.58 4.90 -12.51
N VAL A 51 22.99 3.64 -12.43
CA VAL A 51 23.67 2.95 -13.53
C VAL A 51 22.76 2.82 -14.75
N MET A 52 21.47 2.47 -14.56
CA MET A 52 20.50 2.43 -15.67
C MET A 52 20.37 3.78 -16.37
N LEU A 53 20.32 4.87 -15.62
CA LEU A 53 20.25 6.23 -16.17
C LEU A 53 21.52 6.61 -16.92
N LEU A 54 22.69 6.21 -16.42
CA LEU A 54 23.99 6.45 -17.08
C LEU A 54 24.15 5.66 -18.39
N LEU A 55 23.52 4.48 -18.48
CA LEU A 55 23.46 3.66 -19.69
C LEU A 55 22.45 4.18 -20.73
N GLY A 56 21.78 5.30 -20.44
CA GLY A 56 20.86 5.95 -21.35
C GLY A 56 19.40 5.51 -21.22
N SER A 57 19.05 4.75 -20.18
CA SER A 57 17.65 4.41 -19.89
C SER A 57 16.85 5.66 -19.53
N GLY A 58 15.66 5.81 -20.13
CA GLY A 58 14.76 6.91 -19.79
C GLY A 58 14.25 6.84 -18.36
N ARG A 59 13.99 8.00 -17.73
CA ARG A 59 13.40 8.08 -16.37
C ARG A 59 12.12 7.30 -16.23
N ALA A 60 11.27 7.30 -17.28
CA ALA A 60 10.03 6.54 -17.31
C ALA A 60 10.28 5.03 -17.24
N GLN A 61 11.33 4.55 -17.87
CA GLN A 61 11.70 3.14 -17.88
C GLN A 61 12.18 2.68 -16.50
N VAL A 62 13.02 3.49 -15.82
CA VAL A 62 13.47 3.22 -14.45
C VAL A 62 12.29 3.22 -13.48
N PHE A 63 11.38 4.21 -13.62
CA PHE A 63 10.14 4.25 -12.84
C PHE A 63 9.29 2.99 -13.03
N LEU A 64 9.03 2.63 -14.29
CA LEU A 64 8.21 1.46 -14.61
C LEU A 64 8.81 0.17 -14.07
N THR A 65 10.12 -0.02 -14.21
CA THR A 65 10.80 -1.21 -13.69
C THR A 65 10.64 -1.30 -12.18
N ALA A 66 10.94 -0.23 -11.43
CA ALA A 66 10.79 -0.20 -9.99
C ALA A 66 9.34 -0.42 -9.54
N PHE A 67 8.39 0.19 -10.24
CA PHE A 67 6.97 0.08 -9.92
C PHE A 67 6.42 -1.33 -10.18
N ILE A 68 6.78 -1.95 -11.31
CA ILE A 68 6.35 -3.31 -11.65
C ILE A 68 6.90 -4.33 -10.65
N GLU A 69 8.16 -4.20 -10.23
CA GLU A 69 8.76 -5.09 -9.22
C GLU A 69 8.01 -4.97 -7.88
N GLN A 70 7.69 -3.77 -7.45
CA GLN A 70 6.94 -3.54 -6.21
C GLN A 70 5.50 -4.05 -6.31
N LEU A 71 4.84 -3.81 -7.45
CA LEU A 71 3.50 -4.32 -7.70
C LEU A 71 3.45 -5.85 -7.66
N ALA A 72 4.45 -6.52 -8.24
CA ALA A 72 4.56 -7.98 -8.19
C ALA A 72 4.70 -8.48 -6.73
N LEU A 73 5.52 -7.82 -5.91
CA LEU A 73 5.67 -8.15 -4.50
C LEU A 73 4.37 -7.91 -3.71
N GLU A 74 3.65 -6.83 -4.00
CA GLU A 74 2.35 -6.53 -3.38
C GLU A 74 1.31 -7.59 -3.71
N LEU A 75 1.20 -7.97 -4.98
CA LEU A 75 0.27 -9.02 -5.42
C LEU A 75 0.61 -10.37 -4.79
N PHE A 76 1.88 -10.71 -4.71
CA PHE A 76 2.34 -11.93 -4.06
C PHE A 76 2.03 -11.91 -2.55
N GLY A 77 2.28 -10.80 -1.88
CA GLY A 77 1.92 -10.60 -0.47
C GLY A 77 0.41 -10.68 -0.23
N ALA A 78 -0.39 -10.08 -1.11
CA ALA A 78 -1.84 -10.15 -1.05
C ALA A 78 -2.37 -11.58 -1.24
N LEU A 79 -1.78 -12.34 -2.17
CA LEU A 79 -2.11 -13.74 -2.39
C LEU A 79 -1.81 -14.59 -1.15
N LEU A 80 -0.62 -14.43 -0.56
CA LEU A 80 -0.25 -15.12 0.67
C LEU A 80 -1.17 -14.74 1.84
N GLY A 81 -1.50 -13.47 1.99
CA GLY A 81 -2.43 -12.98 3.00
C GLY A 81 -3.83 -13.57 2.83
N MET A 82 -4.29 -13.69 1.58
CA MET A 82 -5.57 -14.32 1.26
C MET A 82 -5.58 -15.81 1.57
N LEU A 83 -4.51 -16.52 1.24
CA LEU A 83 -4.35 -17.94 1.57
C LEU A 83 -4.31 -18.18 3.08
N ALA A 84 -3.59 -17.36 3.82
CA ALA A 84 -3.55 -17.42 5.27
C ALA A 84 -4.93 -17.16 5.90
N TYR A 85 -5.67 -16.18 5.39
CA TYR A 85 -7.04 -15.90 5.82
C TYR A 85 -7.96 -17.10 5.62
N LEU A 86 -7.92 -17.72 4.42
CA LEU A 86 -8.72 -18.90 4.11
C LEU A 86 -8.35 -20.11 4.99
N ALA A 87 -7.07 -20.29 5.29
CA ALA A 87 -6.59 -21.36 6.15
C ALA A 87 -7.07 -21.20 7.61
N LEU A 88 -7.11 -19.97 8.12
CA LEU A 88 -7.51 -19.69 9.50
C LEU A 88 -9.02 -19.67 9.70
N ARG A 89 -9.78 -19.21 8.74
CA ARG A 89 -11.24 -19.01 8.83
C ARG A 89 -12.08 -20.07 8.12
N GLY A 90 -11.48 -20.91 7.29
CA GLY A 90 -12.19 -21.79 6.37
C GLY A 90 -12.81 -21.01 5.20
N LEU A 91 -13.60 -21.70 4.36
CA LEU A 91 -14.27 -21.15 3.17
C LEU A 91 -15.48 -20.27 3.51
N GLY A 92 -15.45 -19.54 4.63
CA GLY A 92 -16.53 -18.60 4.98
C GLY A 92 -16.54 -17.37 4.07
N PRO A 93 -17.71 -16.72 3.87
CA PRO A 93 -17.82 -15.53 3.04
C PRO A 93 -16.98 -14.38 3.64
N PHE A 94 -16.32 -13.62 2.76
CA PHE A 94 -15.63 -12.38 3.16
C PHE A 94 -16.65 -11.41 3.77
N PRO A 95 -16.35 -10.80 4.93
CA PRO A 95 -17.27 -9.86 5.59
C PRO A 95 -17.57 -8.61 4.73
N ALA A 96 -16.66 -8.24 3.84
CA ALA A 96 -16.86 -7.17 2.87
C ALA A 96 -16.02 -7.46 1.60
N PRO A 97 -16.62 -7.96 0.53
CA PRO A 97 -15.88 -8.42 -0.65
C PRO A 97 -15.08 -7.32 -1.36
N GLY A 98 -15.44 -6.04 -1.18
CA GLY A 98 -14.71 -4.89 -1.73
C GLY A 98 -13.54 -4.39 -0.88
N ALA A 99 -13.49 -4.74 0.41
CA ALA A 99 -12.48 -4.21 1.33
C ALA A 99 -11.01 -4.53 0.93
N PRO A 100 -10.66 -5.75 0.50
CA PRO A 100 -9.31 -6.04 0.05
C PRO A 100 -8.88 -5.20 -1.15
N GLY A 101 -9.79 -4.98 -2.10
CA GLY A 101 -9.51 -4.16 -3.29
C GLY A 101 -9.24 -2.70 -2.95
N ILE A 102 -10.02 -2.12 -2.06
CA ILE A 102 -9.82 -0.74 -1.60
C ILE A 102 -8.49 -0.61 -0.84
N TYR A 103 -8.18 -1.58 0.01
CA TYR A 103 -6.91 -1.62 0.74
C TYR A 103 -5.71 -1.68 -0.22
N LEU A 104 -5.72 -2.58 -1.19
CA LEU A 104 -4.69 -2.68 -2.22
C LEU A 104 -4.57 -1.39 -3.03
N ALA A 105 -5.69 -0.78 -3.43
CA ALA A 105 -5.67 0.48 -4.17
C ALA A 105 -5.03 1.63 -3.37
N CYS A 106 -5.30 1.74 -2.08
CA CYS A 106 -4.65 2.73 -1.21
C CYS A 106 -3.16 2.47 -1.04
N HIS A 107 -2.76 1.20 -0.91
CA HIS A 107 -1.37 0.80 -0.77
C HIS A 107 -0.59 1.08 -2.06
N THR A 108 -1.10 0.67 -3.22
CA THR A 108 -0.51 0.97 -4.55
C THR A 108 -0.43 2.47 -4.82
N ALA A 109 -1.41 3.28 -4.39
CA ALA A 109 -1.34 4.72 -4.50
C ALA A 109 -0.18 5.31 -3.68
N GLY A 110 0.04 4.83 -2.46
CA GLY A 110 1.18 5.19 -1.63
C GLY A 110 2.53 4.84 -2.29
N MET A 111 2.63 3.62 -2.84
CA MET A 111 3.80 3.18 -3.60
C MET A 111 4.07 4.05 -4.83
N ALA A 112 3.05 4.33 -5.62
CA ALA A 112 3.17 5.17 -6.82
C ALA A 112 3.66 6.59 -6.46
N ALA A 113 3.11 7.18 -5.39
CA ALA A 113 3.52 8.49 -4.92
C ALA A 113 5.01 8.51 -4.50
N ALA A 114 5.47 7.51 -3.75
CA ALA A 114 6.87 7.39 -3.33
C ALA A 114 7.81 7.22 -4.53
N THR A 115 7.44 6.33 -5.46
CA THR A 115 8.25 6.04 -6.66
C THR A 115 8.37 7.27 -7.56
N LEU A 116 7.27 8.00 -7.77
CA LEU A 116 7.26 9.25 -8.54
C LEU A 116 8.12 10.33 -7.88
N TRP A 117 7.99 10.48 -6.56
CA TRP A 117 8.74 11.49 -5.82
C TRP A 117 10.24 11.22 -5.86
N LEU A 118 10.67 9.99 -5.62
CA LEU A 118 12.07 9.61 -5.60
C LEU A 118 12.72 9.64 -6.99
N THR A 119 12.02 9.22 -8.03
CA THR A 119 12.55 9.30 -9.40
C THR A 119 12.72 10.74 -9.90
N ARG A 120 11.88 11.67 -9.39
CA ARG A 120 12.05 13.11 -9.64
C ARG A 120 13.18 13.72 -8.83
N ALA A 121 13.29 13.38 -7.53
CA ALA A 121 14.26 13.95 -6.62
C ALA A 121 15.70 13.50 -6.89
N ASN A 122 15.93 12.23 -7.20
CA ASN A 122 17.27 11.66 -7.40
C ASN A 122 18.01 12.26 -8.63
N VAL A 123 17.27 12.73 -9.61
CA VAL A 123 17.91 13.38 -10.78
C VAL A 123 18.50 14.75 -10.43
N MET A 124 17.83 15.49 -9.54
CA MET A 124 18.39 16.76 -9.06
C MET A 124 19.65 16.57 -8.19
N LEU A 125 19.68 15.52 -7.38
CA LEU A 125 20.85 15.20 -6.54
C LEU A 125 22.06 14.74 -7.37
N LEU A 126 21.84 13.95 -8.44
CA LEU A 126 22.92 13.51 -9.33
C LEU A 126 23.49 14.67 -10.18
N LEU A 127 22.65 15.65 -10.53
CA LEU A 127 23.10 16.85 -11.24
C LEU A 127 23.90 17.78 -10.30
N LYS A 128 23.55 17.86 -9.03
CA LYS A 128 24.20 18.69 -8.04
C LYS A 128 25.55 18.12 -7.53
N ALA A 129 25.75 16.80 -7.63
CA ALA A 129 27.00 16.15 -7.27
C ALA A 129 28.08 16.30 -8.39
N LYS A 130 27.74 16.91 -9.52
CA LYS A 130 28.63 17.12 -10.68
C LYS A 130 29.16 18.56 -10.79
N GLU A 131 28.69 19.45 -9.90
CA GLU A 131 29.24 20.79 -9.72
C GLU A 131 30.18 20.84 -8.51
#